data_17265fc06b89bbdb7d275e51281851eb
#
_entry.id   17265fc06b89bbdb7d275e51281851eb
#
_cell.length_a   1.000
_cell.length_b   1.000
_cell.length_c   1.000
_cell.angle_alpha   90.00
_cell.angle_beta   90.00
_cell.angle_gamma   90.00
#
_symmetry.space_group_name_H-M   'P 1'
#
loop_
_entity.id
_entity.type
_entity.pdbx_description
1 polymer ?
#
loop_
_entity_poly.entity_id
_entity_poly.type
_entity_poly.pdbx_seq_one_letter_code
_entity_poly.pdbx_strand_id
1 'polypeptide(L)'
;AAKDIREGAKEDLFLFARLVNPGYMYGKVHEEIFRWMQDYTLFGQGGELTSNKLIMLPRAHLKSHMVATWVAWMVTRHPEVTVLYVSATAELANTQLYAVKNILGSTVYRRYYPEYINPQEGKREKWSSTSVIIDHVKRSEEGTRDATIKTAGLTTNTTGWHADIVVADDLVVPENAYTEDGRESVSKKASQFTSIRNSGGFTMACGTRYHPVDIYDVWKNQVYDTYNADSVKTGQEPVWDVQEYKVEIDNVFTWPRVIRPDGKAYGFDMQTLARIRAEYSDRVQFYAQYYNDPNDPLSERISTDKFQYYDVRKLKKEGSKWFYNGNKLNIYAAVDFAFSLSKAADYTAIVVIGIDSSSNVYILDIDRFKSDKTIEYFKHIKDLHSKWVFNKLRAEVSVAQKVIVNAIKDYVRKDGLRLSVDEFRPSRAEGTKEERIASALEHRYDNLEVWHQEGGWTAVLEEELVLARPAHDDCKDALASAVEIATPPAKSIGSAMKDFFNAPTQTSRFGASY
;
A
#
# COMPACT_ATOMS: atom_id res chain seq x y z
N ALA A 1 47.30 -2.20 15.39
CA ALA A 1 46.53 -2.99 14.38
C ALA A 1 45.17 -3.48 14.92
N ALA A 2 45.10 -4.39 15.90
CA ALA A 2 43.80 -4.92 16.38
C ALA A 2 42.92 -3.85 17.06
N LYS A 3 43.51 -2.97 17.85
CA LYS A 3 42.81 -1.84 18.48
C LYS A 3 42.30 -0.85 17.43
N ASP A 4 43.09 -0.57 16.42
CA ASP A 4 42.71 0.37 15.36
C ASP A 4 41.55 -0.19 14.51
N ILE A 5 41.56 -1.50 14.23
CA ILE A 5 40.45 -2.17 13.53
C ILE A 5 39.18 -2.11 14.37
N ARG A 6 39.30 -2.37 15.68
CA ARG A 6 38.17 -2.31 16.62
C ARG A 6 37.54 -0.93 16.66
N GLU A 7 38.33 0.12 16.90
CA GLU A 7 37.82 1.50 16.97
C GLU A 7 37.30 1.95 15.59
N GLY A 8 38.02 1.65 14.51
CA GLY A 8 37.58 1.96 13.17
C GLY A 8 36.23 1.30 12.81
N ALA A 9 36.06 0.02 13.15
CA ALA A 9 34.78 -0.68 12.91
C ALA A 9 33.65 -0.19 13.82
N LYS A 10 33.96 0.34 15.01
CA LYS A 10 32.97 0.96 15.88
C LYS A 10 32.44 2.27 15.30
N GLU A 11 33.29 3.03 14.60
CA GLU A 11 32.93 4.30 13.98
C GLU A 11 32.40 4.17 12.54
N ASP A 12 32.78 3.12 11.80
CA ASP A 12 32.37 2.87 10.42
C ASP A 12 31.56 1.57 10.31
N LEU A 13 30.25 1.69 10.07
CA LEU A 13 29.32 0.58 9.96
C LEU A 13 29.67 -0.37 8.79
N PHE A 14 30.13 0.14 7.66
CA PHE A 14 30.50 -0.72 6.54
C PHE A 14 31.76 -1.54 6.85
N LEU A 15 32.72 -0.94 7.53
CA LEU A 15 33.89 -1.66 8.03
C LEU A 15 33.49 -2.73 9.06
N PHE A 16 32.57 -2.40 9.96
CA PHE A 16 32.00 -3.37 10.92
C PHE A 16 31.33 -4.53 10.20
N ALA A 17 30.47 -4.23 9.19
CA ALA A 17 29.77 -5.26 8.43
C ALA A 17 30.73 -6.23 7.74
N ARG A 18 31.80 -5.73 7.14
CA ARG A 18 32.83 -6.55 6.50
C ARG A 18 33.66 -7.35 7.51
N LEU A 19 33.87 -6.81 8.71
CA LEU A 19 34.60 -7.48 9.77
C LEU A 19 33.82 -8.69 10.31
N VAL A 20 32.54 -8.49 10.63
CA VAL A 20 31.72 -9.52 11.29
C VAL A 20 31.08 -10.50 10.31
N ASN A 21 30.95 -10.14 9.04
CA ASN A 21 30.31 -10.93 7.99
C ASN A 21 31.24 -11.10 6.77
N PRO A 22 32.47 -11.65 6.90
CA PRO A 22 33.44 -11.71 5.81
C PRO A 22 33.01 -12.59 4.63
N GLY A 23 31.99 -13.42 4.80
CA GLY A 23 31.45 -14.30 3.76
C GLY A 23 30.48 -13.63 2.79
N TYR A 24 30.08 -12.38 3.02
CA TYR A 24 29.13 -11.67 2.16
C TYR A 24 29.86 -10.80 1.13
N MET A 25 29.33 -10.79 -0.09
CA MET A 25 29.85 -9.99 -1.21
C MET A 25 29.02 -8.72 -1.36
N TYR A 26 29.27 -7.73 -0.51
CA TYR A 26 28.57 -6.45 -0.60
C TYR A 26 28.94 -5.71 -1.88
N GLY A 27 27.93 -5.18 -2.60
CA GLY A 27 28.11 -4.28 -3.73
C GLY A 27 28.07 -2.82 -3.29
N LYS A 28 28.24 -1.91 -4.25
CA LYS A 28 28.24 -0.47 -4.02
C LYS A 28 26.98 0.03 -3.31
N VAL A 29 25.81 -0.48 -3.71
CA VAL A 29 24.52 -0.16 -3.08
C VAL A 29 24.52 -0.46 -1.58
N HIS A 30 25.12 -1.56 -1.15
CA HIS A 30 25.17 -1.91 0.27
C HIS A 30 26.08 -0.95 1.06
N GLU A 31 27.21 -0.54 0.48
CA GLU A 31 28.06 0.48 1.09
C GLU A 31 27.32 1.81 1.26
N GLU A 32 26.63 2.27 0.21
CA GLU A 32 25.84 3.49 0.24
C GLU A 32 24.73 3.43 1.31
N ILE A 33 24.03 2.28 1.40
CA ILE A 33 22.99 2.07 2.40
C ILE A 33 23.56 2.01 3.81
N PHE A 34 24.69 1.31 4.05
CA PHE A 34 25.31 1.28 5.36
C PHE A 34 25.76 2.67 5.81
N ARG A 35 26.30 3.49 4.90
CA ARG A 35 26.65 4.89 5.20
C ARG A 35 25.40 5.72 5.54
N TRP A 36 24.32 5.55 4.80
CA TRP A 36 23.04 6.18 5.11
C TRP A 36 22.44 5.70 6.45
N MET A 37 22.52 4.41 6.79
CA MET A 37 22.09 3.88 8.08
C MET A 37 22.94 4.38 9.26
N GLN A 38 24.17 4.74 9.00
CA GLN A 38 25.11 5.30 9.98
C GLN A 38 24.83 6.77 10.32
N ASP A 39 24.16 7.49 9.44
CA ASP A 39 23.76 8.88 9.65
C ASP A 39 22.49 8.96 10.49
N TYR A 40 22.67 9.13 11.80
CA TYR A 40 21.57 9.24 12.78
C TYR A 40 21.99 10.10 13.97
N THR A 41 21.00 10.66 14.67
CA THR A 41 21.16 11.28 15.99
C THR A 41 20.36 10.44 16.99
N LEU A 42 21.01 10.01 18.07
CA LEU A 42 20.38 9.23 19.15
C LEU A 42 20.47 10.02 20.46
N PHE A 43 19.47 9.84 21.32
CA PHE A 43 19.34 10.52 22.62
C PHE A 43 19.19 12.05 22.53
N GLY A 44 18.76 12.57 21.38
CA GLY A 44 18.48 14.00 21.21
C GLY A 44 19.72 14.89 21.34
N GLN A 45 20.89 14.39 21.00
CA GLN A 45 22.12 15.19 20.98
C GLN A 45 21.97 16.39 20.05
N GLY A 46 22.30 17.59 20.55
CA GLY A 46 22.14 18.83 19.78
C GLY A 46 20.71 19.38 19.71
N GLY A 47 19.74 18.74 20.35
CA GLY A 47 18.32 19.16 20.33
C GLY A 47 17.57 18.79 19.04
N GLU A 48 18.23 18.15 18.10
CA GLU A 48 17.61 17.67 16.85
C GLU A 48 16.95 16.31 17.03
N LEU A 49 15.80 16.14 16.40
CA LEU A 49 15.13 14.84 16.32
C LEU A 49 15.65 14.11 15.09
N THR A 50 16.09 12.86 15.27
CA THR A 50 16.42 11.99 14.13
C THR A 50 15.17 11.67 13.36
N SER A 51 15.20 11.85 12.04
CA SER A 51 14.17 11.35 11.14
C SER A 51 14.07 9.83 11.25
N ASN A 52 12.86 9.31 11.18
CA ASN A 52 12.68 7.87 11.01
C ASN A 52 13.28 7.46 9.66
N LYS A 53 13.79 6.25 9.57
CA LYS A 53 14.43 5.74 8.37
C LYS A 53 13.64 4.58 7.77
N LEU A 54 13.40 4.64 6.47
CA LEU A 54 12.71 3.58 5.72
C LEU A 54 13.56 3.12 4.55
N ILE A 55 13.86 1.81 4.52
CA ILE A 55 14.57 1.21 3.40
C ILE A 55 13.72 0.15 2.71
N MET A 56 13.53 0.30 1.41
CA MET A 56 12.85 -0.65 0.54
C MET A 56 13.82 -1.17 -0.51
N LEU A 57 14.25 -2.42 -0.32
CA LEU A 57 15.15 -3.12 -1.24
C LEU A 57 14.43 -4.28 -1.92
N PRO A 58 14.80 -4.59 -3.15
CA PRO A 58 14.31 -5.78 -3.84
C PRO A 58 14.60 -7.05 -3.04
N ARG A 59 13.80 -8.08 -3.28
CA ARG A 59 14.04 -9.39 -2.69
C ARG A 59 15.45 -9.89 -2.99
N ALA A 60 16.04 -10.61 -2.04
CA ALA A 60 17.41 -11.15 -2.11
C ALA A 60 18.55 -10.11 -2.17
N HIS A 61 18.29 -8.83 -1.85
CA HIS A 61 19.30 -7.78 -1.72
C HIS A 61 19.81 -7.58 -0.28
N LEU A 62 19.81 -8.61 0.54
CA LEU A 62 20.36 -8.62 1.92
C LEU A 62 19.71 -7.62 2.90
N LYS A 63 18.49 -7.12 2.62
CA LYS A 63 17.80 -6.11 3.42
C LYS A 63 17.81 -6.42 4.94
N SER A 64 17.17 -7.50 5.37
CA SER A 64 17.09 -7.88 6.79
C SER A 64 18.45 -8.24 7.38
N HIS A 65 19.37 -8.79 6.56
CA HIS A 65 20.76 -9.02 6.98
C HIS A 65 21.49 -7.69 7.31
N MET A 66 21.30 -6.66 6.49
CA MET A 66 21.89 -5.34 6.73
C MET A 66 21.33 -4.71 8.01
N VAL A 67 20.01 -4.81 8.23
CA VAL A 67 19.36 -4.29 9.43
C VAL A 67 19.82 -5.04 10.67
N ALA A 68 19.93 -6.37 10.64
CA ALA A 68 20.46 -7.15 11.75
C ALA A 68 21.93 -6.80 12.06
N THR A 69 22.74 -6.55 11.01
CA THR A 69 24.13 -6.10 11.16
C THR A 69 24.20 -4.69 11.77
N TRP A 70 23.33 -3.80 11.32
CA TRP A 70 23.21 -2.45 11.89
C TRP A 70 22.79 -2.49 13.36
N VAL A 71 21.82 -3.33 13.74
CA VAL A 71 21.42 -3.50 15.16
C VAL A 71 22.61 -3.98 16.00
N ALA A 72 23.38 -4.97 15.54
CA ALA A 72 24.58 -5.43 16.22
C ALA A 72 25.61 -4.30 16.37
N TRP A 73 25.77 -3.48 15.35
CA TRP A 73 26.67 -2.31 15.40
C TRP A 73 26.16 -1.23 16.35
N MET A 74 24.85 -0.92 16.35
CA MET A 74 24.24 0.03 17.29
C MET A 74 24.48 -0.37 18.74
N VAL A 75 24.26 -1.65 19.06
CA VAL A 75 24.54 -2.22 20.39
C VAL A 75 26.01 -2.15 20.75
N THR A 76 26.92 -2.26 19.76
CA THR A 76 28.37 -2.14 19.99
C THR A 76 28.79 -0.69 20.22
N ARG A 77 28.18 0.25 19.50
CA ARG A 77 28.47 1.68 19.61
C ARG A 77 27.85 2.29 20.88
N HIS A 78 26.61 1.89 21.19
CA HIS A 78 25.79 2.35 22.31
C HIS A 78 25.35 1.17 23.17
N PRO A 79 26.19 0.67 24.08
CA PRO A 79 25.84 -0.51 24.89
C PRO A 79 24.58 -0.33 25.76
N GLU A 80 24.26 0.91 26.11
CA GLU A 80 23.08 1.31 26.90
C GLU A 80 21.78 1.25 26.09
N VAL A 81 21.85 1.21 24.75
CA VAL A 81 20.69 1.28 23.85
C VAL A 81 19.70 0.14 24.09
N THR A 82 18.44 0.45 23.97
CA THR A 82 17.33 -0.50 23.97
C THR A 82 16.66 -0.54 22.60
N VAL A 83 16.49 -1.74 22.06
CA VAL A 83 15.94 -1.98 20.72
C VAL A 83 14.71 -2.88 20.82
N LEU A 84 13.59 -2.42 20.28
CA LEU A 84 12.42 -3.24 20.02
C LEU A 84 12.40 -3.67 18.54
N TYR A 85 12.54 -4.96 18.29
CA TYR A 85 12.51 -5.53 16.93
C TYR A 85 11.11 -6.08 16.63
N VAL A 86 10.42 -5.50 15.65
CA VAL A 86 9.04 -5.85 15.30
C VAL A 86 8.99 -6.36 13.87
N SER A 87 8.28 -7.46 13.64
CA SER A 87 7.96 -7.98 12.30
C SER A 87 6.47 -8.34 12.21
N ALA A 88 5.99 -8.75 11.03
CA ALA A 88 4.61 -9.18 10.84
C ALA A 88 4.20 -10.27 11.86
N THR A 89 5.11 -11.20 12.15
CA THR A 89 4.91 -12.22 13.18
C THR A 89 6.06 -12.21 14.20
N ALA A 90 5.80 -12.71 15.41
CA ALA A 90 6.84 -12.86 16.44
C ALA A 90 7.94 -13.84 15.98
N GLU A 91 7.60 -14.86 15.19
CA GLU A 91 8.55 -15.83 14.65
C GLU A 91 9.56 -15.18 13.70
N LEU A 92 9.08 -14.31 12.79
CA LEU A 92 9.95 -13.51 11.91
C LEU A 92 10.89 -12.62 12.70
N ALA A 93 10.38 -11.89 13.71
CA ALA A 93 11.19 -11.05 14.57
C ALA A 93 12.25 -11.88 15.35
N ASN A 94 11.89 -13.06 15.85
CA ASN A 94 12.82 -13.96 16.55
C ASN A 94 13.90 -14.50 15.60
N THR A 95 13.60 -14.74 14.34
CA THR A 95 14.58 -15.13 13.31
C THR A 95 15.62 -14.03 13.10
N GLN A 96 15.20 -12.76 13.11
CA GLN A 96 16.14 -11.64 13.00
C GLN A 96 16.97 -11.45 14.27
N LEU A 97 16.37 -11.63 15.45
CA LEU A 97 17.14 -11.65 16.70
C LEU A 97 18.19 -12.76 16.69
N TYR A 98 17.86 -13.92 16.15
CA TYR A 98 18.84 -15.01 15.99
C TYR A 98 20.00 -14.59 15.07
N ALA A 99 19.75 -13.87 13.99
CA ALA A 99 20.80 -13.33 13.13
C ALA A 99 21.70 -12.35 13.87
N VAL A 100 21.14 -11.43 14.67
CA VAL A 100 21.90 -10.52 15.53
C VAL A 100 22.73 -11.29 16.56
N LYS A 101 22.14 -12.29 17.22
CA LYS A 101 22.85 -13.16 18.19
C LYS A 101 24.03 -13.90 17.55
N ASN A 102 23.89 -14.36 16.30
CA ASN A 102 24.98 -15.02 15.58
C ASN A 102 26.15 -14.05 15.31
N ILE A 103 25.87 -12.78 15.02
CA ILE A 103 26.91 -11.76 14.86
C ILE A 103 27.61 -11.54 16.21
N LEU A 104 26.86 -11.19 17.27
CA LEU A 104 27.40 -10.90 18.61
C LEU A 104 28.10 -12.10 19.25
N GLY A 105 27.63 -13.32 18.97
CA GLY A 105 28.20 -14.58 19.47
C GLY A 105 29.37 -15.10 18.63
N SER A 106 29.67 -14.52 17.47
CA SER A 106 30.71 -14.99 16.56
C SER A 106 32.10 -14.89 17.17
N THR A 107 33.00 -15.80 16.75
CA THR A 107 34.40 -15.78 17.19
C THR A 107 35.10 -14.45 16.83
N VAL A 108 34.77 -13.89 15.65
CA VAL A 108 35.33 -12.62 15.20
C VAL A 108 34.84 -11.49 16.10
N TYR A 109 33.54 -11.38 16.32
CA TYR A 109 33.00 -10.32 17.19
C TYR A 109 33.59 -10.39 18.60
N ARG A 110 33.56 -11.56 19.27
CA ARG A 110 34.10 -11.75 20.63
C ARG A 110 35.60 -11.50 20.73
N ARG A 111 36.35 -11.67 19.63
CA ARG A 111 37.79 -11.34 19.61
C ARG A 111 38.04 -9.83 19.71
N TYR A 112 37.21 -9.02 19.04
CA TYR A 112 37.39 -7.56 19.06
C TYR A 112 36.61 -6.86 20.18
N TYR A 113 35.50 -7.45 20.61
CA TYR A 113 34.57 -6.90 21.62
C TYR A 113 34.24 -7.91 22.72
N PRO A 114 35.25 -8.40 23.47
CA PRO A 114 35.06 -9.49 24.46
C PRO A 114 34.20 -9.08 25.66
N GLU A 115 34.10 -7.78 25.97
CA GLU A 115 33.36 -7.25 27.12
C GLU A 115 31.83 -7.20 26.89
N TYR A 116 31.35 -7.43 25.65
CA TYR A 116 29.92 -7.33 25.37
C TYR A 116 29.16 -8.62 25.64
N ILE A 117 29.80 -9.77 25.47
CA ILE A 117 29.14 -11.08 25.57
C ILE A 117 29.98 -12.05 26.39
N ASN A 118 29.43 -12.49 27.51
CA ASN A 118 30.08 -13.52 28.31
C ASN A 118 30.27 -14.81 27.50
N PRO A 119 31.47 -15.37 27.45
CA PRO A 119 31.73 -16.59 26.68
C PRO A 119 30.95 -17.81 27.22
N GLN A 120 30.61 -17.82 28.50
CA GLN A 120 29.81 -18.88 29.14
C GLN A 120 28.32 -18.48 29.06
N GLU A 121 27.56 -19.20 28.24
CA GLU A 121 26.12 -18.87 28.05
C GLU A 121 25.30 -18.86 29.33
N GLY A 122 25.57 -19.79 30.24
CA GLY A 122 24.87 -19.86 31.53
C GLY A 122 25.13 -18.69 32.47
N LYS A 123 26.10 -17.84 32.15
CA LYS A 123 26.40 -16.61 32.92
C LYS A 123 25.85 -15.35 32.29
N ARG A 124 25.25 -15.44 31.09
CA ARG A 124 24.57 -14.30 30.46
C ARG A 124 23.27 -14.01 31.19
N GLU A 125 23.00 -12.75 31.49
CA GLU A 125 21.80 -12.34 32.22
C GLU A 125 20.53 -12.76 31.46
N LYS A 126 20.47 -12.53 30.14
CA LYS A 126 19.36 -12.93 29.28
C LYS A 126 19.83 -13.18 27.86
N TRP A 127 19.62 -14.40 27.37
CA TRP A 127 20.03 -14.80 26.01
C TRP A 127 18.98 -15.73 25.38
N SER A 128 17.70 -15.30 25.43
CA SER A 128 16.57 -16.12 24.95
C SER A 128 16.31 -15.96 23.45
N SER A 129 15.32 -16.66 22.93
CA SER A 129 14.84 -16.51 21.56
C SER A 129 14.10 -15.18 21.30
N THR A 130 13.61 -14.52 22.37
CA THR A 130 12.77 -13.32 22.28
C THR A 130 13.42 -12.09 22.90
N SER A 131 14.53 -12.24 23.61
CA SER A 131 15.15 -11.12 24.32
C SER A 131 16.61 -11.39 24.64
N VAL A 132 17.43 -10.35 24.51
CA VAL A 132 18.86 -10.36 24.77
C VAL A 132 19.24 -9.18 25.65
N ILE A 133 20.10 -9.44 26.66
CA ILE A 133 20.83 -8.42 27.41
C ILE A 133 22.33 -8.69 27.22
N ILE A 134 23.09 -7.68 26.81
CA ILE A 134 24.55 -7.75 26.72
C ILE A 134 25.18 -7.45 28.06
N ASP A 135 26.40 -7.97 28.28
CA ASP A 135 27.09 -7.92 29.57
C ASP A 135 27.92 -6.63 29.82
N HIS A 136 27.79 -5.62 28.96
CA HIS A 136 28.61 -4.41 29.02
C HIS A 136 28.30 -3.52 30.23
N VAL A 137 29.35 -3.09 30.94
CA VAL A 137 29.28 -2.33 32.21
C VAL A 137 28.46 -1.03 32.10
N LYS A 138 28.50 -0.35 30.95
CA LYS A 138 27.79 0.91 30.73
C LYS A 138 26.27 0.79 30.97
N ARG A 139 25.67 -0.37 30.74
CA ARG A 139 24.25 -0.59 31.02
C ARG A 139 23.92 -0.43 32.51
N SER A 140 24.80 -0.92 33.37
CA SER A 140 24.64 -0.78 34.82
C SER A 140 24.91 0.65 35.28
N GLU A 141 25.91 1.31 34.70
CA GLU A 141 26.27 2.70 35.01
C GLU A 141 25.12 3.66 34.62
N GLU A 142 24.45 3.44 33.48
CA GLU A 142 23.29 4.21 33.00
C GLU A 142 21.95 3.76 33.64
N GLY A 143 21.97 2.71 34.47
CA GLY A 143 20.76 2.18 35.12
C GLY A 143 19.73 1.61 34.13
N THR A 144 20.18 1.12 32.97
CA THR A 144 19.29 0.62 31.91
C THR A 144 18.52 -0.62 32.37
N ARG A 145 17.21 -0.48 32.56
CA ARG A 145 16.33 -1.55 33.06
C ARG A 145 15.88 -2.50 31.97
N ASP A 146 15.58 -1.97 30.78
CA ASP A 146 15.00 -2.75 29.68
C ASP A 146 16.07 -3.58 28.96
N ALA A 147 15.63 -4.67 28.32
CA ALA A 147 16.54 -5.53 27.57
C ALA A 147 17.23 -4.77 26.42
N THR A 148 18.47 -5.18 26.09
CA THR A 148 19.19 -4.60 24.94
C THR A 148 18.41 -4.77 23.64
N ILE A 149 17.87 -5.98 23.42
CA ILE A 149 16.99 -6.25 22.25
C ILE A 149 15.82 -7.10 22.72
N LYS A 150 14.62 -6.74 22.30
CA LYS A 150 13.39 -7.49 22.55
C LYS A 150 12.58 -7.59 21.25
N THR A 151 11.92 -8.73 21.03
CA THR A 151 11.15 -8.97 19.80
C THR A 151 9.65 -8.90 20.03
N ALA A 152 8.91 -8.53 18.99
CA ALA A 152 7.45 -8.55 18.95
C ALA A 152 6.94 -8.85 17.53
N GLY A 153 5.75 -9.44 17.45
CA GLY A 153 4.93 -9.46 16.23
C GLY A 153 3.86 -8.37 16.27
N LEU A 154 3.13 -8.19 15.18
CA LEU A 154 2.03 -7.22 15.09
C LEU A 154 0.95 -7.44 16.15
N THR A 155 0.68 -8.70 16.51
CA THR A 155 -0.33 -9.07 17.51
C THR A 155 0.18 -9.08 18.96
N THR A 156 1.48 -8.89 19.15
CA THR A 156 2.07 -8.89 20.51
C THR A 156 1.62 -7.65 21.27
N ASN A 157 1.14 -7.83 22.51
CA ASN A 157 0.88 -6.70 23.39
C ASN A 157 2.19 -6.07 23.85
N THR A 158 2.42 -4.83 23.47
CA THR A 158 3.63 -4.04 23.78
C THR A 158 3.33 -2.89 24.75
N THR A 159 2.19 -2.91 25.43
CA THR A 159 1.83 -1.89 26.42
C THR A 159 2.85 -1.85 27.55
N GLY A 160 3.33 -0.67 27.89
CA GLY A 160 4.35 -0.46 28.91
C GLY A 160 5.78 -0.85 28.51
N TRP A 161 6.03 -1.16 27.24
CA TRP A 161 7.38 -1.35 26.73
C TRP A 161 7.95 -0.01 26.25
N HIS A 162 9.24 0.16 26.45
CA HIS A 162 9.99 1.33 26.01
C HIS A 162 11.25 0.89 25.26
N ALA A 163 11.66 1.65 24.27
CA ALA A 163 12.87 1.41 23.51
C ALA A 163 13.40 2.72 22.92
N ASP A 164 14.71 2.84 22.78
CA ASP A 164 15.34 3.98 22.09
C ASP A 164 15.19 3.84 20.59
N ILE A 165 15.21 2.61 20.09
CA ILE A 165 15.06 2.29 18.68
C ILE A 165 13.94 1.26 18.49
N VAL A 166 13.02 1.54 17.58
CA VAL A 166 12.10 0.55 17.06
C VAL A 166 12.58 0.12 15.68
N VAL A 167 12.88 -1.16 15.52
CA VAL A 167 13.15 -1.76 14.21
C VAL A 167 11.87 -2.39 13.70
N ALA A 168 11.41 -1.98 12.54
CA ALA A 168 10.21 -2.49 11.88
C ALA A 168 10.61 -3.23 10.59
N ASP A 169 10.81 -4.55 10.69
CA ASP A 169 11.30 -5.39 9.58
C ASP A 169 10.18 -6.28 9.03
N ASP A 170 9.89 -6.13 7.73
CA ASP A 170 8.86 -6.86 7.01
C ASP A 170 7.50 -6.90 7.77
N LEU A 171 6.96 -5.70 8.09
CA LEU A 171 5.62 -5.57 8.69
C LEU A 171 4.52 -5.96 7.71
N VAL A 172 4.73 -5.70 6.42
CA VAL A 172 3.81 -6.03 5.35
C VAL A 172 4.20 -7.36 4.74
N VAL A 173 3.24 -8.26 4.74
CA VAL A 173 3.33 -9.62 4.16
C VAL A 173 2.04 -9.88 3.35
N PRO A 174 2.00 -10.86 2.43
CA PRO A 174 0.79 -11.11 1.63
C PRO A 174 -0.49 -11.22 2.46
N GLU A 175 -0.41 -11.86 3.63
CA GLU A 175 -1.55 -12.13 4.51
C GLU A 175 -2.19 -10.87 5.09
N ASN A 176 -1.45 -9.78 5.21
CA ASN A 176 -1.95 -8.50 5.74
C ASN A 176 -1.98 -7.36 4.72
N ALA A 177 -1.38 -7.55 3.54
CA ALA A 177 -1.31 -6.52 2.50
C ALA A 177 -2.60 -6.39 1.71
N TYR A 178 -3.20 -7.53 1.32
CA TYR A 178 -4.28 -7.58 0.34
C TYR A 178 -5.67 -7.33 0.93
N THR A 179 -5.82 -7.32 2.25
CA THR A 179 -7.10 -7.00 2.91
C THR A 179 -7.05 -5.65 3.60
N GLU A 180 -8.15 -4.91 3.59
CA GLU A 180 -8.28 -3.62 4.27
C GLU A 180 -8.06 -3.75 5.79
N ASP A 181 -8.72 -4.75 6.43
CA ASP A 181 -8.53 -5.07 7.85
C ASP A 181 -7.07 -5.38 8.19
N GLY A 182 -6.36 -6.06 7.29
CA GLY A 182 -4.93 -6.37 7.44
C GLY A 182 -4.09 -5.11 7.43
N ARG A 183 -4.29 -4.23 6.45
CA ARG A 183 -3.57 -2.95 6.34
C ARG A 183 -3.88 -2.03 7.52
N GLU A 184 -5.15 -1.96 7.96
CA GLU A 184 -5.53 -1.21 9.15
C GLU A 184 -4.87 -1.74 10.42
N SER A 185 -4.79 -3.06 10.58
CA SER A 185 -4.10 -3.70 11.71
C SER A 185 -2.62 -3.33 11.75
N VAL A 186 -1.95 -3.34 10.59
CA VAL A 186 -0.55 -2.88 10.47
C VAL A 186 -0.41 -1.42 10.85
N SER A 187 -1.29 -0.54 10.34
CA SER A 187 -1.28 0.90 10.63
C SER A 187 -1.51 1.20 12.11
N LYS A 188 -2.45 0.51 12.75
CA LYS A 188 -2.71 0.63 14.20
C LYS A 188 -1.48 0.27 15.03
N LYS A 189 -0.79 -0.83 14.67
CA LYS A 189 0.43 -1.24 15.37
C LYS A 189 1.57 -0.26 15.13
N ALA A 190 1.77 0.16 13.90
CA ALA A 190 2.80 1.12 13.53
C ALA A 190 2.64 2.47 14.27
N SER A 191 1.41 2.92 14.49
CA SER A 191 1.11 4.13 15.28
C SER A 191 1.58 4.03 16.73
N GLN A 192 1.63 2.81 17.32
CA GLN A 192 2.12 2.60 18.67
C GLN A 192 3.64 2.81 18.81
N PHE A 193 4.41 2.71 17.72
CA PHE A 193 5.87 2.87 17.76
C PHE A 193 6.28 4.23 18.32
N THR A 194 5.55 5.28 17.99
CA THR A 194 5.82 6.62 18.52
C THR A 194 5.67 6.69 20.06
N SER A 195 4.70 5.97 20.63
CA SER A 195 4.47 5.92 22.07
C SER A 195 5.44 4.98 22.81
N ILE A 196 6.03 4.01 22.09
CA ILE A 196 7.02 3.06 22.65
C ILE A 196 8.40 3.71 22.70
N ARG A 197 8.71 4.59 21.75
CA ARG A 197 10.04 5.21 21.68
C ARG A 197 10.29 6.14 22.85
N ASN A 198 11.47 6.02 23.43
CA ASN A 198 12.01 6.99 24.35
C ASN A 198 12.25 8.35 23.64
N SER A 199 12.31 9.43 24.42
CA SER A 199 12.66 10.76 23.89
C SER A 199 14.04 10.72 23.21
N GLY A 200 14.11 11.26 21.98
CA GLY A 200 15.33 11.23 21.17
C GLY A 200 15.59 9.91 20.45
N GLY A 201 14.64 8.97 20.51
CA GLY A 201 14.67 7.72 19.76
C GLY A 201 14.03 7.84 18.37
N PHE A 202 14.25 6.84 17.51
CA PHE A 202 13.70 6.81 16.15
C PHE A 202 13.29 5.39 15.72
N THR A 203 12.63 5.29 14.57
CA THR A 203 12.26 4.02 13.95
C THR A 203 13.13 3.76 12.72
N MET A 204 13.73 2.57 12.64
CA MET A 204 14.37 2.02 11.46
C MET A 204 13.43 1.00 10.84
N ALA A 205 12.82 1.31 9.70
CA ALA A 205 11.93 0.40 9.00
C ALA A 205 12.59 -0.18 7.76
N CYS A 206 12.30 -1.43 7.48
CA CYS A 206 12.64 -2.04 6.21
C CYS A 206 11.53 -2.97 5.73
N GLY A 207 11.35 -3.06 4.44
CA GLY A 207 10.31 -3.89 3.86
C GLY A 207 10.37 -3.99 2.35
N THR A 208 9.39 -4.69 1.84
CA THR A 208 9.12 -4.83 0.41
C THR A 208 7.66 -4.47 0.19
N ARG A 209 7.37 -3.73 -0.87
CA ARG A 209 6.00 -3.33 -1.22
C ARG A 209 5.18 -4.56 -1.64
N TYR A 210 3.91 -4.58 -1.23
CA TYR A 210 2.94 -5.60 -1.67
C TYR A 210 1.65 -4.97 -2.18
N HIS A 211 1.35 -3.75 -1.73
CA HIS A 211 0.11 -3.06 -2.08
C HIS A 211 0.36 -1.55 -2.27
N PRO A 212 -0.31 -0.87 -3.22
CA PRO A 212 -0.10 0.57 -3.48
C PRO A 212 -0.30 1.47 -2.26
N VAL A 213 -1.24 1.11 -1.37
CA VAL A 213 -1.56 1.85 -0.13
C VAL A 213 -1.15 1.07 1.13
N ASP A 214 -0.04 0.36 1.10
CA ASP A 214 0.54 -0.26 2.29
C ASP A 214 1.15 0.78 3.25
N ILE A 215 1.55 0.36 4.45
CA ILE A 215 2.11 1.28 5.46
C ILE A 215 3.38 2.00 4.96
N TYR A 216 4.15 1.39 4.07
CA TYR A 216 5.36 2.01 3.53
C TYR A 216 5.02 3.19 2.62
N ASP A 217 3.91 3.13 1.88
CA ASP A 217 3.40 4.27 1.12
C ASP A 217 2.95 5.41 2.03
N VAL A 218 2.22 5.08 3.09
CA VAL A 218 1.79 6.06 4.11
C VAL A 218 3.01 6.75 4.72
N TRP A 219 4.02 6.00 5.13
CA TRP A 219 5.24 6.54 5.73
C TRP A 219 6.05 7.39 4.77
N LYS A 220 6.17 6.97 3.50
CA LYS A 220 6.87 7.73 2.45
C LYS A 220 6.29 9.13 2.23
N ASN A 221 4.98 9.27 2.39
CA ASN A 221 4.25 10.52 2.17
C ASN A 221 3.94 11.31 3.46
N GLN A 222 4.37 10.81 4.63
CA GLN A 222 4.08 11.42 5.91
C GLN A 222 4.95 12.65 6.15
N VAL A 223 4.32 13.78 6.46
CA VAL A 223 4.99 15.05 6.74
C VAL A 223 4.55 15.62 8.10
N TYR A 224 5.37 16.51 8.66
CA TYR A 224 5.04 17.27 9.85
C TYR A 224 5.25 18.76 9.61
N ASP A 225 4.48 19.59 10.32
CA ASP A 225 4.58 21.04 10.23
C ASP A 225 5.82 21.54 10.97
N THR A 226 6.57 22.46 10.36
CA THR A 226 7.72 23.13 10.97
C THR A 226 7.34 24.52 11.48
N TYR A 227 7.95 24.93 12.59
CA TYR A 227 7.65 26.20 13.26
C TYR A 227 8.94 26.96 13.56
N ASN A 228 8.88 28.30 13.50
CA ASN A 228 9.96 29.16 13.97
C ASN A 228 9.92 29.35 15.50
N ALA A 229 10.87 30.13 16.05
CA ALA A 229 10.96 30.42 17.49
C ALA A 229 9.69 31.09 18.05
N ASP A 230 8.93 31.81 17.23
CA ASP A 230 7.68 32.48 17.60
C ASP A 230 6.44 31.58 17.45
N SER A 231 6.63 30.27 17.25
CA SER A 231 5.57 29.27 17.02
C SER A 231 4.70 29.55 15.77
N VAL A 232 5.25 30.24 14.78
CA VAL A 232 4.61 30.46 13.48
C VAL A 232 5.02 29.34 12.53
N LYS A 233 4.04 28.72 11.87
CA LYS A 233 4.28 27.66 10.88
C LYS A 233 5.12 28.19 9.73
N THR A 234 6.23 27.52 9.43
CA THR A 234 7.19 27.89 8.37
C THR A 234 7.13 26.99 7.15
N GLY A 235 6.64 25.74 7.30
CA GLY A 235 6.59 24.80 6.20
C GLY A 235 6.19 23.40 6.65
N GLN A 236 6.56 22.41 5.86
CA GLN A 236 6.42 20.98 6.18
C GLN A 236 7.71 20.23 5.80
N GLU A 237 8.06 19.26 6.61
CA GLU A 237 9.19 18.36 6.35
C GLU A 237 8.76 16.89 6.44
N PRO A 238 9.45 15.99 5.74
CA PRO A 238 9.16 14.56 5.79
C PRO A 238 9.49 13.98 7.18
N VAL A 239 8.60 13.12 7.70
CA VAL A 239 8.84 12.35 8.93
C VAL A 239 9.88 11.26 8.72
N TRP A 240 10.02 10.77 7.49
CA TRP A 240 10.85 9.64 7.11
C TRP A 240 11.90 10.03 6.09
N ASP A 241 13.14 9.64 6.33
CA ASP A 241 14.21 9.58 5.36
C ASP A 241 14.13 8.23 4.65
N VAL A 242 13.89 8.24 3.33
CA VAL A 242 13.49 7.04 2.57
C VAL A 242 14.55 6.68 1.53
N GLN A 243 14.95 5.43 1.53
CA GLN A 243 15.76 4.81 0.49
C GLN A 243 14.95 3.70 -0.20
N GLU A 244 14.65 3.88 -1.48
CA GLU A 244 13.88 2.94 -2.29
C GLU A 244 14.66 2.56 -3.54
N TYR A 245 14.82 1.24 -3.76
CA TYR A 245 15.60 0.71 -4.87
C TYR A 245 14.79 -0.30 -5.68
N LYS A 246 14.99 -0.29 -6.99
CA LYS A 246 14.53 -1.33 -7.92
C LYS A 246 15.68 -2.31 -8.18
N VAL A 247 15.37 -3.54 -8.64
CA VAL A 247 16.40 -4.53 -8.96
C VAL A 247 17.31 -4.05 -10.09
N GLU A 248 16.74 -3.32 -11.05
CA GLU A 248 17.45 -2.66 -12.15
C GLU A 248 16.67 -1.44 -12.63
N ILE A 249 17.37 -0.52 -13.29
CA ILE A 249 16.83 0.60 -14.04
C ILE A 249 17.55 0.64 -15.38
N ASP A 250 16.84 0.58 -16.49
CA ASP A 250 17.39 0.62 -17.85
C ASP A 250 18.52 -0.41 -18.08
N ASN A 251 18.34 -1.63 -17.60
CA ASN A 251 19.30 -2.75 -17.62
C ASN A 251 20.56 -2.53 -16.77
N VAL A 252 20.60 -1.49 -15.93
CA VAL A 252 21.65 -1.30 -14.94
C VAL A 252 21.20 -1.89 -13.60
N PHE A 253 21.85 -2.97 -13.18
CA PHE A 253 21.48 -3.66 -11.95
C PHE A 253 21.96 -2.89 -10.72
N THR A 254 21.06 -2.73 -9.74
CA THR A 254 21.35 -2.12 -8.43
C THR A 254 22.43 -2.92 -7.68
N TRP A 255 22.40 -4.24 -7.81
CA TRP A 255 23.45 -5.13 -7.34
C TRP A 255 23.86 -6.08 -8.47
N PRO A 256 24.86 -5.72 -9.29
CA PRO A 256 25.35 -6.58 -10.37
C PRO A 256 25.84 -7.93 -9.86
N ARG A 257 25.64 -8.97 -10.67
CA ARG A 257 26.02 -10.33 -10.33
C ARG A 257 27.53 -10.46 -10.09
N VAL A 258 27.87 -11.08 -8.95
CA VAL A 258 29.25 -11.40 -8.54
C VAL A 258 29.28 -12.85 -8.10
N ILE A 259 30.35 -13.55 -8.51
CA ILE A 259 30.58 -14.96 -8.11
C ILE A 259 31.81 -14.97 -7.19
N ARG A 260 31.62 -15.49 -5.99
CA ARG A 260 32.70 -15.71 -5.02
C ARG A 260 33.59 -16.87 -5.49
N PRO A 261 34.89 -16.94 -5.08
CA PRO A 261 35.82 -17.99 -5.51
C PRO A 261 35.34 -19.44 -5.24
N ASP A 262 34.48 -19.65 -4.26
CA ASP A 262 33.88 -20.94 -3.94
C ASP A 262 32.63 -21.27 -4.79
N GLY A 263 32.29 -20.44 -5.78
CA GLY A 263 31.17 -20.61 -6.69
C GLY A 263 29.85 -20.03 -6.20
N LYS A 264 29.76 -19.49 -4.97
CA LYS A 264 28.55 -18.86 -4.47
C LYS A 264 28.30 -17.53 -5.20
N ALA A 265 27.13 -17.39 -5.79
CA ALA A 265 26.74 -16.20 -6.54
C ALA A 265 25.93 -15.24 -5.68
N TYR A 266 26.13 -13.93 -5.89
CA TYR A 266 25.41 -12.82 -5.32
C TYR A 266 24.99 -11.83 -6.40
N GLY A 267 23.96 -11.03 -6.14
CA GLY A 267 23.49 -10.01 -7.08
C GLY A 267 22.77 -10.60 -8.30
N PHE A 268 22.49 -9.74 -9.26
CA PHE A 268 21.61 -10.01 -10.38
C PHE A 268 22.24 -9.71 -11.73
N ASP A 269 21.82 -10.43 -12.75
CA ASP A 269 22.00 -10.17 -14.17
C ASP A 269 20.70 -10.45 -14.91
N MET A 270 20.63 -10.10 -16.18
CA MET A 270 19.43 -10.32 -17.01
C MET A 270 18.97 -11.78 -17.05
N GLN A 271 19.92 -12.72 -17.12
CA GLN A 271 19.61 -14.15 -17.17
C GLN A 271 18.96 -14.63 -15.86
N THR A 272 19.52 -14.21 -14.73
CA THR A 272 18.99 -14.54 -13.39
C THR A 272 17.61 -13.94 -13.20
N LEU A 273 17.43 -12.65 -13.54
CA LEU A 273 16.16 -11.95 -13.39
C LEU A 273 15.08 -12.54 -14.31
N ALA A 274 15.42 -12.84 -15.56
CA ALA A 274 14.49 -13.48 -16.52
C ALA A 274 14.00 -14.84 -16.04
N ARG A 275 14.91 -15.66 -15.48
CA ARG A 275 14.54 -16.96 -14.90
C ARG A 275 13.59 -16.80 -13.72
N ILE A 276 13.91 -15.92 -12.78
CA ILE A 276 13.04 -15.63 -11.62
C ILE A 276 11.68 -15.15 -12.08
N ARG A 277 11.63 -14.21 -13.05
CA ARG A 277 10.37 -13.71 -13.61
C ARG A 277 9.51 -14.83 -14.21
N ALA A 278 10.13 -15.81 -14.88
CA ALA A 278 9.41 -16.94 -15.46
C ALA A 278 8.82 -17.89 -14.41
N GLU A 279 9.39 -17.94 -13.20
CA GLU A 279 8.91 -18.75 -12.08
C GLU A 279 7.71 -18.11 -11.34
N TYR A 280 7.49 -16.80 -11.50
CA TYR A 280 6.34 -16.11 -10.92
C TYR A 280 5.09 -16.28 -11.79
N SER A 281 4.07 -16.94 -11.25
CA SER A 281 2.75 -17.02 -11.87
C SER A 281 1.99 -15.69 -11.79
N ASP A 282 2.25 -14.89 -10.75
CA ASP A 282 1.68 -13.58 -10.52
C ASP A 282 2.71 -12.47 -10.79
N ARG A 283 2.46 -11.71 -11.85
CA ARG A 283 3.35 -10.62 -12.28
C ARG A 283 3.36 -9.46 -11.29
N VAL A 284 2.21 -9.14 -10.68
CA VAL A 284 2.12 -8.07 -9.68
C VAL A 284 3.04 -8.37 -8.50
N GLN A 285 3.04 -9.61 -8.02
CA GLN A 285 3.98 -10.02 -6.97
C GLN A 285 5.45 -9.91 -7.41
N PHE A 286 5.76 -10.26 -8.67
CA PHE A 286 7.13 -10.09 -9.17
C PHE A 286 7.56 -8.62 -9.14
N TYR A 287 6.74 -7.70 -9.66
CA TYR A 287 7.05 -6.26 -9.64
C TYR A 287 7.11 -5.70 -8.22
N ALA A 288 6.18 -6.11 -7.35
CA ALA A 288 6.21 -5.74 -5.94
C ALA A 288 7.51 -6.15 -5.24
N GLN A 289 7.98 -7.39 -5.49
CA GLN A 289 9.15 -7.96 -4.82
C GLN A 289 10.50 -7.47 -5.37
N TYR A 290 10.60 -7.17 -6.66
CA TYR A 290 11.86 -6.83 -7.32
C TYR A 290 11.95 -5.36 -7.74
N TYR A 291 10.83 -4.68 -7.92
CA TYR A 291 10.82 -3.27 -8.33
C TYR A 291 10.25 -2.33 -7.26
N ASN A 292 9.81 -2.87 -6.11
CA ASN A 292 9.04 -2.13 -5.10
C ASN A 292 7.80 -1.43 -5.70
N ASP A 293 7.30 -1.97 -6.80
CA ASP A 293 6.13 -1.49 -7.51
C ASP A 293 5.02 -2.55 -7.42
N PRO A 294 4.04 -2.36 -6.55
CA PRO A 294 2.92 -3.29 -6.40
C PRO A 294 1.91 -3.21 -7.56
N ASN A 295 2.11 -2.29 -8.51
CA ASN A 295 1.36 -2.22 -9.75
C ASN A 295 2.16 -2.91 -10.85
N ASP A 296 1.51 -3.76 -11.65
CA ASP A 296 2.08 -4.21 -12.92
C ASP A 296 1.63 -3.24 -14.01
N PRO A 297 2.52 -2.41 -14.59
CA PRO A 297 2.15 -1.48 -15.65
C PRO A 297 1.53 -2.15 -16.88
N LEU A 298 1.80 -3.47 -17.07
CA LEU A 298 1.20 -4.25 -18.15
C LEU A 298 -0.12 -4.95 -17.76
N SER A 299 -0.49 -4.90 -16.48
CA SER A 299 -1.73 -5.45 -15.95
C SER A 299 -2.65 -4.38 -15.39
N GLU A 300 -2.21 -3.11 -15.34
CA GLU A 300 -3.12 -1.99 -15.13
C GLU A 300 -4.13 -1.96 -16.27
N ARG A 301 -5.38 -2.31 -15.98
CA ARG A 301 -6.46 -2.22 -16.97
C ARG A 301 -6.86 -0.77 -17.19
N ILE A 302 -6.86 0.03 -16.11
CA ILE A 302 -7.20 1.45 -16.16
C ILE A 302 -6.14 2.22 -15.37
N SER A 303 -5.31 3.00 -16.06
CA SER A 303 -4.23 3.77 -15.47
C SER A 303 -4.75 5.01 -14.73
N THR A 304 -4.10 5.38 -13.63
CA THR A 304 -4.50 6.52 -12.78
C THR A 304 -4.48 7.87 -13.51
N ASP A 305 -3.67 8.03 -14.54
CA ASP A 305 -3.62 9.24 -15.38
C ASP A 305 -4.91 9.49 -16.18
N LYS A 306 -5.79 8.49 -16.28
CA LYS A 306 -7.09 8.58 -16.94
C LYS A 306 -8.22 8.97 -16.00
N PHE A 307 -7.98 9.08 -14.70
CA PHE A 307 -8.98 9.53 -13.74
C PHE A 307 -9.20 11.03 -13.86
N GLN A 308 -10.45 11.40 -14.04
CA GLN A 308 -10.89 12.78 -14.06
C GLN A 308 -11.82 13.04 -12.90
N TYR A 309 -11.76 14.24 -12.34
CA TYR A 309 -12.59 14.63 -11.20
C TYR A 309 -13.50 15.78 -11.57
N TYR A 310 -14.75 15.72 -11.13
CA TYR A 310 -15.71 16.77 -11.38
C TYR A 310 -15.97 17.63 -10.14
N ASP A 311 -16.31 18.90 -10.36
CA ASP A 311 -16.64 19.82 -9.29
C ASP A 311 -18.10 19.62 -8.84
N VAL A 312 -18.30 19.00 -7.67
CA VAL A 312 -19.62 18.70 -7.08
C VAL A 312 -20.50 19.96 -6.95
N ARG A 313 -19.91 21.15 -6.79
CA ARG A 313 -20.65 22.42 -6.68
C ARG A 313 -21.41 22.78 -7.98
N LYS A 314 -21.03 22.21 -9.10
CA LYS A 314 -21.70 22.40 -10.39
C LYS A 314 -22.86 21.43 -10.62
N LEU A 315 -23.04 20.46 -9.73
CA LEU A 315 -24.15 19.51 -9.77
C LEU A 315 -25.39 20.18 -9.14
N LYS A 316 -26.50 20.23 -9.87
CA LYS A 316 -27.74 20.87 -9.44
C LYS A 316 -28.93 19.95 -9.61
N LYS A 317 -29.83 19.99 -8.61
CA LYS A 317 -31.11 19.26 -8.65
C LYS A 317 -32.25 20.25 -8.90
N GLU A 318 -33.05 19.98 -9.92
CA GLU A 318 -34.26 20.74 -10.24
C GLU A 318 -35.46 19.80 -10.26
N GLY A 319 -36.26 19.84 -9.22
CA GLY A 319 -37.31 18.86 -8.99
C GLY A 319 -36.74 17.44 -8.83
N SER A 320 -37.11 16.54 -9.73
CA SER A 320 -36.58 15.16 -9.78
C SER A 320 -35.42 14.95 -10.75
N LYS A 321 -34.97 16.03 -11.42
CA LYS A 321 -33.93 15.95 -12.47
C LYS A 321 -32.62 16.50 -11.95
N TRP A 322 -31.51 15.90 -12.41
CA TRP A 322 -30.16 16.32 -12.11
C TRP A 322 -29.49 16.93 -13.33
N PHE A 323 -28.65 17.91 -13.09
CA PHE A 323 -27.87 18.63 -14.10
C PHE A 323 -26.45 18.81 -13.63
N TYR A 324 -25.49 18.64 -14.53
CA TYR A 324 -24.10 19.00 -14.31
C TYR A 324 -23.70 20.07 -15.31
N ASN A 325 -23.23 21.21 -14.81
CA ASN A 325 -22.84 22.36 -15.62
C ASN A 325 -23.93 22.76 -16.67
N GLY A 326 -25.20 22.64 -16.27
CA GLY A 326 -26.36 22.94 -17.14
C GLY A 326 -26.81 21.80 -18.07
N ASN A 327 -26.03 20.72 -18.19
CA ASN A 327 -26.40 19.55 -18.98
C ASN A 327 -27.23 18.58 -18.14
N LYS A 328 -28.37 18.14 -18.69
CA LYS A 328 -29.23 17.14 -18.02
C LYS A 328 -28.50 15.82 -17.88
N LEU A 329 -28.63 15.18 -16.71
CA LEU A 329 -28.16 13.84 -16.45
C LEU A 329 -29.34 12.85 -16.40
N ASN A 330 -29.19 11.70 -17.04
CA ASN A 330 -29.99 10.53 -16.75
C ASN A 330 -29.27 9.71 -15.66
N ILE A 331 -30.00 9.34 -14.61
CA ILE A 331 -29.42 8.69 -13.42
C ILE A 331 -29.74 7.20 -13.44
N TYR A 332 -28.72 6.37 -13.22
CA TYR A 332 -28.78 4.92 -13.14
C TYR A 332 -28.06 4.43 -11.90
N ALA A 333 -28.46 3.26 -11.43
CA ALA A 333 -27.76 2.58 -10.35
C ALA A 333 -27.59 1.11 -10.67
N ALA A 334 -26.56 0.50 -10.10
CA ALA A 334 -26.42 -0.95 -10.08
C ALA A 334 -25.94 -1.41 -8.72
N VAL A 335 -26.24 -2.67 -8.39
CA VAL A 335 -25.87 -3.30 -7.14
C VAL A 335 -25.23 -4.66 -7.41
N ASP A 336 -24.08 -4.89 -6.77
CA ASP A 336 -23.46 -6.19 -6.61
C ASP A 336 -23.71 -6.68 -5.18
N PHE A 337 -24.33 -7.84 -5.03
CA PHE A 337 -24.76 -8.37 -3.73
C PHE A 337 -23.76 -9.36 -3.16
N ALA A 338 -23.36 -9.18 -1.91
CA ALA A 338 -22.65 -10.17 -1.12
C ALA A 338 -23.50 -10.67 0.07
N PHE A 339 -23.35 -11.95 0.42
CA PHE A 339 -24.23 -12.65 1.37
C PHE A 339 -23.50 -13.21 2.58
N SER A 340 -22.50 -12.55 3.09
CA SER A 340 -21.80 -13.04 4.27
C SER A 340 -21.40 -11.90 5.18
N LEU A 341 -21.51 -12.14 6.49
CA LEU A 341 -21.00 -11.24 7.54
C LEU A 341 -19.56 -11.58 7.94
N SER A 342 -18.93 -12.60 7.33
CA SER A 342 -17.55 -12.95 7.69
C SER A 342 -16.60 -11.81 7.30
N LYS A 343 -15.51 -11.65 8.06
CA LYS A 343 -14.49 -10.64 7.75
C LYS A 343 -13.86 -10.82 6.37
N ALA A 344 -13.82 -12.06 5.88
CA ALA A 344 -13.26 -12.43 4.58
C ALA A 344 -14.29 -12.42 3.44
N ALA A 345 -15.56 -12.03 3.70
CA ALA A 345 -16.58 -11.96 2.66
C ALA A 345 -16.55 -10.65 1.91
N ASP A 346 -17.02 -10.71 0.67
CA ASP A 346 -17.21 -9.55 -0.18
C ASP A 346 -18.23 -8.57 0.41
N TYR A 347 -18.20 -7.34 -0.07
CA TYR A 347 -19.14 -6.29 0.29
C TYR A 347 -20.28 -6.24 -0.71
N THR A 348 -21.46 -5.82 -0.27
CA THR A 348 -22.46 -5.30 -1.19
C THR A 348 -22.08 -3.88 -1.56
N ALA A 349 -21.98 -3.61 -2.86
CA ALA A 349 -21.74 -2.29 -3.38
C ALA A 349 -22.90 -1.81 -4.24
N ILE A 350 -23.32 -0.56 -4.04
CA ILE A 350 -24.30 0.14 -4.88
C ILE A 350 -23.59 1.35 -5.48
N VAL A 351 -23.54 1.41 -6.81
CA VAL A 351 -22.96 2.55 -7.52
C VAL A 351 -24.05 3.30 -8.27
N VAL A 352 -24.09 4.62 -8.06
CA VAL A 352 -25.03 5.54 -8.75
C VAL A 352 -24.24 6.41 -9.71
N ILE A 353 -24.64 6.41 -10.97
CA ILE A 353 -24.02 7.21 -12.02
C ILE A 353 -25.03 8.16 -12.67
N GLY A 354 -24.51 9.28 -13.18
CA GLY A 354 -25.22 10.17 -14.10
C GLY A 354 -24.57 10.13 -15.47
N ILE A 355 -25.34 10.12 -16.54
CA ILE A 355 -24.82 10.22 -17.91
C ILE A 355 -25.41 11.44 -18.60
N ASP A 356 -24.56 12.24 -19.26
CA ASP A 356 -24.98 13.42 -20.01
C ASP A 356 -25.24 13.10 -21.49
N SER A 357 -25.69 14.09 -22.26
CA SER A 357 -25.99 13.94 -23.70
C SER A 357 -24.76 13.75 -24.59
N SER A 358 -23.55 13.92 -24.03
CA SER A 358 -22.26 13.66 -24.69
C SER A 358 -21.67 12.32 -24.31
N SER A 359 -22.42 11.49 -23.57
CA SER A 359 -22.02 10.17 -23.06
C SER A 359 -20.96 10.21 -21.93
N ASN A 360 -20.68 11.38 -21.35
CA ASN A 360 -19.85 11.43 -20.15
C ASN A 360 -20.58 10.81 -18.97
N VAL A 361 -19.89 9.95 -18.25
CA VAL A 361 -20.36 9.26 -17.05
C VAL A 361 -19.81 9.94 -15.81
N TYR A 362 -20.67 10.31 -14.89
CA TYR A 362 -20.32 10.90 -13.61
C TYR A 362 -20.64 9.92 -12.49
N ILE A 363 -19.66 9.51 -11.70
CA ILE A 363 -19.87 8.66 -10.53
C ILE A 363 -20.38 9.55 -9.42
N LEU A 364 -21.68 9.44 -9.10
CA LEU A 364 -22.39 10.36 -8.21
C LEU A 364 -22.37 9.92 -6.76
N ASP A 365 -22.45 8.61 -6.53
CA ASP A 365 -22.47 8.04 -5.18
C ASP A 365 -22.04 6.58 -5.22
N ILE A 366 -21.40 6.14 -4.14
CA ILE A 366 -21.06 4.74 -3.88
C ILE A 366 -21.45 4.45 -2.45
N ASP A 367 -22.18 3.36 -2.25
CA ASP A 367 -22.53 2.84 -0.93
C ASP A 367 -22.03 1.40 -0.83
N ARG A 368 -21.20 1.12 0.18
CA ARG A 368 -20.53 -0.17 0.36
C ARG A 368 -20.70 -0.64 1.79
N PHE A 369 -21.32 -1.79 1.96
CA PHE A 369 -21.66 -2.31 3.28
C PHE A 369 -21.72 -3.85 3.32
N LYS A 370 -21.78 -4.42 4.52
CA LYS A 370 -22.02 -5.86 4.76
C LYS A 370 -23.33 -6.04 5.52
N SER A 371 -24.20 -6.89 5.00
CA SER A 371 -25.43 -7.29 5.68
C SER A 371 -25.89 -8.67 5.21
N ASP A 372 -26.58 -9.40 6.08
CA ASP A 372 -27.31 -10.63 5.78
C ASP A 372 -28.82 -10.42 5.70
N LYS A 373 -29.30 -9.16 5.89
CA LYS A 373 -30.72 -8.82 5.99
C LYS A 373 -31.22 -8.11 4.74
N THR A 374 -32.17 -8.72 4.05
CA THR A 374 -32.77 -8.15 2.83
C THR A 374 -33.37 -6.76 3.04
N ILE A 375 -33.93 -6.50 4.24
CA ILE A 375 -34.49 -5.19 4.56
C ILE A 375 -33.45 -4.07 4.62
N GLU A 376 -32.19 -4.38 4.97
CA GLU A 376 -31.12 -3.41 4.99
C GLU A 376 -30.67 -3.06 3.57
N TYR A 377 -30.55 -4.03 2.68
CA TYR A 377 -30.33 -3.74 1.25
C TYR A 377 -31.39 -2.80 0.69
N PHE A 378 -32.66 -3.04 1.02
CA PHE A 378 -33.74 -2.16 0.59
C PHE A 378 -33.63 -0.74 1.16
N LYS A 379 -33.23 -0.59 2.44
CA LYS A 379 -33.02 0.73 3.05
C LYS A 379 -31.94 1.51 2.31
N HIS A 380 -30.78 0.91 2.07
CA HIS A 380 -29.68 1.53 1.32
C HIS A 380 -30.12 1.94 -0.09
N ILE A 381 -30.83 1.08 -0.82
CA ILE A 381 -31.39 1.39 -2.13
C ILE A 381 -32.38 2.55 -2.04
N LYS A 382 -33.26 2.55 -1.04
CA LYS A 382 -34.26 3.60 -0.83
C LYS A 382 -33.62 4.96 -0.52
N ASP A 383 -32.61 4.99 0.33
CA ASP A 383 -31.89 6.21 0.70
C ASP A 383 -31.18 6.82 -0.52
N LEU A 384 -30.47 6.01 -1.30
CA LEU A 384 -29.85 6.44 -2.55
C LEU A 384 -30.88 6.89 -3.59
N HIS A 385 -32.01 6.16 -3.73
CA HIS A 385 -33.08 6.54 -4.64
C HIS A 385 -33.74 7.87 -4.24
N SER A 386 -33.93 8.10 -2.95
CA SER A 386 -34.50 9.36 -2.43
C SER A 386 -33.62 10.57 -2.74
N LYS A 387 -32.30 10.36 -2.70
CA LYS A 387 -31.30 11.38 -3.04
C LYS A 387 -31.21 11.62 -4.53
N TRP A 388 -31.03 10.56 -5.31
CA TRP A 388 -30.63 10.62 -6.73
C TRP A 388 -31.74 10.45 -7.74
N VAL A 389 -32.86 9.83 -7.34
CA VAL A 389 -34.08 9.63 -8.15
C VAL A 389 -33.79 8.85 -9.45
N PHE A 390 -32.99 7.78 -9.35
CA PHE A 390 -32.74 6.89 -10.48
C PHE A 390 -33.98 6.06 -10.80
N ASN A 391 -34.31 5.93 -12.10
CA ASN A 391 -35.47 5.17 -12.53
C ASN A 391 -35.22 3.68 -12.71
N LYS A 392 -33.95 3.28 -12.84
CA LYS A 392 -33.53 1.91 -13.10
C LYS A 392 -32.38 1.52 -12.17
N LEU A 393 -32.53 0.36 -11.51
CA LEU A 393 -31.50 -0.30 -10.73
C LEU A 393 -31.20 -1.65 -11.38
N ARG A 394 -29.97 -1.89 -11.82
CA ARG A 394 -29.54 -3.23 -12.25
C ARG A 394 -29.03 -4.02 -11.06
N ALA A 395 -29.43 -5.28 -10.98
CA ALA A 395 -28.98 -6.23 -10.00
C ALA A 395 -28.44 -7.47 -10.70
N GLU A 396 -27.17 -7.79 -10.51
CA GLU A 396 -26.61 -9.06 -10.95
C GLU A 396 -27.16 -10.18 -10.06
N VAL A 397 -27.64 -11.28 -10.65
CA VAL A 397 -28.42 -12.30 -9.94
C VAL A 397 -27.87 -13.69 -10.21
N SER A 398 -27.25 -14.31 -9.21
CA SER A 398 -27.08 -15.76 -9.15
C SER A 398 -28.39 -16.45 -8.75
N VAL A 399 -28.43 -17.77 -8.83
CA VAL A 399 -29.63 -18.56 -8.43
C VAL A 399 -30.02 -18.29 -6.97
N ALA A 400 -29.06 -18.14 -6.08
CA ALA A 400 -29.28 -17.83 -4.66
C ALA A 400 -29.75 -16.38 -4.43
N GLN A 401 -29.32 -15.45 -5.24
CA GLN A 401 -29.61 -14.01 -5.13
C GLN A 401 -31.03 -13.65 -5.63
N LYS A 402 -31.66 -14.52 -6.39
CA LYS A 402 -33.01 -14.27 -6.92
C LYS A 402 -34.05 -14.03 -5.84
N VAL A 403 -33.95 -14.71 -4.71
CA VAL A 403 -34.88 -14.54 -3.57
C VAL A 403 -34.84 -13.11 -3.03
N ILE A 404 -33.66 -12.52 -2.98
CA ILE A 404 -33.45 -11.17 -2.46
C ILE A 404 -33.97 -10.12 -3.42
N VAL A 405 -33.66 -10.26 -4.71
CA VAL A 405 -34.17 -9.31 -5.72
C VAL A 405 -35.71 -9.34 -5.75
N ASN A 406 -36.34 -10.52 -5.60
CA ASN A 406 -37.79 -10.60 -5.50
C ASN A 406 -38.31 -9.87 -4.25
N ALA A 407 -37.66 -10.06 -3.09
CA ALA A 407 -38.04 -9.34 -1.88
C ALA A 407 -37.84 -7.81 -2.02
N ILE A 408 -36.76 -7.37 -2.66
CA ILE A 408 -36.53 -5.94 -2.96
C ILE A 408 -37.64 -5.41 -3.87
N LYS A 409 -38.03 -6.13 -4.92
CA LYS A 409 -39.16 -5.76 -5.79
C LYS A 409 -40.48 -5.62 -5.02
N ASP A 410 -40.72 -6.50 -4.06
CA ASP A 410 -41.91 -6.44 -3.21
C ASP A 410 -41.85 -5.22 -2.27
N TYR A 411 -40.70 -4.89 -1.70
CA TYR A 411 -40.54 -3.67 -0.90
C TYR A 411 -40.70 -2.41 -1.75
N VAL A 412 -40.14 -2.37 -2.97
CA VAL A 412 -40.30 -1.26 -3.92
C VAL A 412 -41.80 -1.03 -4.24
N ARG A 413 -42.56 -2.09 -4.48
CA ARG A 413 -44.00 -2.00 -4.72
C ARG A 413 -44.78 -1.51 -3.50
N LYS A 414 -44.50 -2.08 -2.30
CA LYS A 414 -45.17 -1.71 -1.05
C LYS A 414 -44.91 -0.24 -0.69
N ASP A 415 -43.72 0.26 -0.92
CA ASP A 415 -43.35 1.64 -0.65
C ASP A 415 -43.76 2.62 -1.77
N GLY A 416 -44.29 2.12 -2.89
CA GLY A 416 -44.75 2.93 -4.02
C GLY A 416 -43.61 3.66 -4.74
N LEU A 417 -42.36 3.15 -4.70
CA LEU A 417 -41.21 3.75 -5.33
C LEU A 417 -41.30 3.59 -6.85
N ARG A 418 -41.04 4.68 -7.59
CA ARG A 418 -40.93 4.66 -9.06
C ARG A 418 -39.57 4.16 -9.49
N LEU A 419 -39.27 2.90 -9.23
CA LEU A 419 -37.99 2.25 -9.49
C LEU A 419 -38.21 0.93 -10.23
N SER A 420 -37.58 0.77 -11.38
CA SER A 420 -37.52 -0.50 -12.10
C SER A 420 -36.26 -1.27 -11.68
N VAL A 421 -36.43 -2.50 -11.18
CA VAL A 421 -35.33 -3.40 -10.85
C VAL A 421 -35.10 -4.36 -12.01
N ASP A 422 -33.98 -4.18 -12.71
CA ASP A 422 -33.52 -4.97 -13.85
C ASP A 422 -32.64 -6.14 -13.36
N GLU A 423 -33.13 -7.36 -13.57
CA GLU A 423 -32.35 -8.57 -13.22
C GLU A 423 -31.43 -8.92 -14.39
N PHE A 424 -30.15 -8.99 -14.11
CA PHE A 424 -29.13 -9.40 -15.06
C PHE A 424 -28.52 -10.74 -14.64
N ARG A 425 -28.42 -11.66 -15.58
CA ARG A 425 -27.74 -12.95 -15.39
C ARG A 425 -26.69 -13.10 -16.47
N PRO A 426 -25.42 -13.04 -16.09
CA PRO A 426 -24.37 -13.27 -17.06
C PRO A 426 -24.51 -14.66 -17.71
N SER A 427 -24.45 -14.70 -19.02
CA SER A 427 -24.41 -15.93 -19.80
C SER A 427 -22.96 -16.29 -20.13
N ARG A 428 -22.66 -17.58 -20.34
CA ARG A 428 -21.32 -18.02 -20.78
C ARG A 428 -20.88 -17.41 -22.13
N ALA A 429 -21.83 -16.93 -22.91
CA ALA A 429 -21.56 -16.27 -24.20
C ALA A 429 -21.06 -14.84 -24.05
N GLU A 430 -21.24 -14.20 -22.90
CA GLU A 430 -20.82 -12.82 -22.60
C GLU A 430 -19.39 -12.73 -22.05
N GLY A 431 -18.67 -13.84 -22.00
CA GLY A 431 -17.30 -13.90 -21.51
C GLY A 431 -17.18 -14.02 -19.98
N THR A 432 -15.98 -13.87 -19.49
CA THR A 432 -15.68 -13.83 -18.03
C THR A 432 -16.17 -12.52 -17.41
N LYS A 433 -16.26 -12.48 -16.07
CA LYS A 433 -16.58 -11.25 -15.31
C LYS A 433 -15.60 -10.11 -15.68
N GLU A 434 -14.31 -10.43 -15.72
CA GLU A 434 -13.25 -9.48 -16.05
C GLU A 434 -13.36 -8.94 -17.49
N GLU A 435 -13.70 -9.79 -18.46
CA GLU A 435 -13.90 -9.37 -19.86
C GLU A 435 -15.09 -8.43 -20.00
N ARG A 436 -16.17 -8.66 -19.26
CA ARG A 436 -17.35 -7.78 -19.27
C ARG A 436 -17.01 -6.42 -18.65
N ILE A 437 -16.34 -6.39 -17.49
CA ILE A 437 -15.92 -5.15 -16.85
C ILE A 437 -15.00 -4.36 -17.78
N ALA A 438 -14.02 -5.02 -18.39
CA ALA A 438 -13.11 -4.41 -19.35
C ALA A 438 -13.86 -3.80 -20.54
N SER A 439 -14.79 -4.55 -21.14
CA SER A 439 -15.61 -4.09 -22.26
C SER A 439 -16.49 -2.88 -21.91
N ALA A 440 -17.01 -2.82 -20.69
CA ALA A 440 -17.87 -1.72 -20.26
C ALA A 440 -17.08 -0.44 -19.92
N LEU A 441 -15.86 -0.57 -19.38
CA LEU A 441 -15.15 0.53 -18.75
C LEU A 441 -13.90 1.00 -19.52
N GLU A 442 -13.04 0.10 -20.04
CA GLU A 442 -11.71 0.45 -20.53
C GLU A 442 -11.75 1.56 -21.59
N HIS A 443 -12.57 1.39 -22.66
CA HIS A 443 -12.64 2.38 -23.72
C HIS A 443 -13.17 3.75 -23.25
N ARG A 444 -14.01 3.79 -22.21
CA ARG A 444 -14.54 5.04 -21.66
C ARG A 444 -13.51 5.81 -20.87
N TYR A 445 -12.67 5.09 -20.11
CA TYR A 445 -11.52 5.69 -19.44
C TYR A 445 -10.47 6.14 -20.47
N ASP A 446 -10.22 5.34 -21.51
CA ASP A 446 -9.31 5.70 -22.61
C ASP A 446 -9.73 6.99 -23.31
N ASN A 447 -11.03 7.19 -23.46
CA ASN A 447 -11.62 8.39 -24.08
C ASN A 447 -11.83 9.54 -23.07
N LEU A 448 -11.45 9.38 -21.81
CA LEU A 448 -11.66 10.38 -20.74
C LEU A 448 -13.14 10.73 -20.55
N GLU A 449 -14.04 9.75 -20.67
CA GLU A 449 -15.49 9.92 -20.54
C GLU A 449 -16.02 9.67 -19.13
N VAL A 450 -15.16 9.19 -18.19
CA VAL A 450 -15.58 8.87 -16.82
C VAL A 450 -15.02 9.89 -15.84
N TRP A 451 -15.92 10.44 -15.00
CA TRP A 451 -15.62 11.49 -14.06
C TRP A 451 -15.92 11.04 -12.62
N HIS A 452 -14.97 11.18 -11.74
CA HIS A 452 -15.03 10.77 -10.35
C HIS A 452 -15.40 11.94 -9.42
N GLN A 453 -16.02 11.61 -8.29
CA GLN A 453 -16.12 12.51 -7.15
C GLN A 453 -14.91 12.26 -6.24
N GLU A 454 -14.24 13.31 -5.78
CA GLU A 454 -13.15 13.17 -4.81
C GLU A 454 -13.65 12.67 -3.47
N GLY A 455 -12.94 11.69 -2.89
CA GLY A 455 -13.15 11.18 -1.53
C GLY A 455 -14.19 10.07 -1.39
N GLY A 456 -14.46 9.69 -0.13
CA GLY A 456 -15.38 8.61 0.19
C GLY A 456 -14.98 7.25 -0.41
N TRP A 457 -15.96 6.44 -0.80
CA TRP A 457 -15.74 5.13 -1.41
C TRP A 457 -15.14 5.19 -2.83
N THR A 458 -15.00 6.38 -3.42
CA THR A 458 -14.35 6.54 -4.73
C THR A 458 -12.90 6.08 -4.70
N ALA A 459 -12.18 6.31 -3.59
CA ALA A 459 -10.80 5.83 -3.44
C ALA A 459 -10.72 4.29 -3.50
N VAL A 460 -11.71 3.58 -2.96
CA VAL A 460 -11.79 2.11 -3.04
C VAL A 460 -12.07 1.67 -4.47
N LEU A 461 -13.01 2.33 -5.16
CA LEU A 461 -13.27 2.05 -6.57
C LEU A 461 -12.03 2.27 -7.43
N GLU A 462 -11.29 3.36 -7.23
CA GLU A 462 -10.06 3.67 -7.96
C GLU A 462 -9.00 2.59 -7.74
N GLU A 463 -8.85 2.10 -6.52
CA GLU A 463 -7.98 0.96 -6.21
C GLU A 463 -8.41 -0.30 -6.98
N GLU A 464 -9.72 -0.62 -6.98
CA GLU A 464 -10.26 -1.77 -7.72
C GLU A 464 -10.08 -1.66 -9.23
N LEU A 465 -10.06 -0.44 -9.79
CA LEU A 465 -9.86 -0.18 -11.22
C LEU A 465 -8.41 -0.33 -11.66
N VAL A 466 -7.47 0.10 -10.80
CA VAL A 466 -6.02 0.05 -11.09
C VAL A 466 -5.46 -1.34 -10.91
N LEU A 467 -5.89 -2.04 -9.86
CA LEU A 467 -5.33 -3.35 -9.52
C LEU A 467 -5.85 -4.44 -10.48
N ALA A 468 -4.94 -5.24 -11.01
CA ALA A 468 -5.29 -6.41 -11.82
C ALA A 468 -6.07 -7.45 -11.02
N ARG A 469 -5.77 -7.59 -9.73
CA ARG A 469 -6.44 -8.49 -8.79
C ARG A 469 -6.66 -7.76 -7.46
N PRO A 470 -7.68 -6.90 -7.37
CA PRO A 470 -8.03 -6.27 -6.11
C PRO A 470 -8.52 -7.32 -5.10
N ALA A 471 -8.41 -7.00 -3.82
CA ALA A 471 -8.93 -7.87 -2.75
C ALA A 471 -10.46 -8.03 -2.84
N HIS A 472 -11.14 -7.00 -3.32
CA HIS A 472 -12.56 -6.94 -3.61
C HIS A 472 -12.75 -6.24 -4.96
N ASP A 473 -13.79 -6.56 -5.71
CA ASP A 473 -14.11 -5.96 -7.00
C ASP A 473 -15.57 -5.46 -7.08
N ASP A 474 -16.21 -5.36 -5.92
CA ASP A 474 -17.65 -5.07 -5.77
C ASP A 474 -18.06 -3.72 -6.39
N CYS A 475 -17.25 -2.66 -6.12
CA CYS A 475 -17.54 -1.31 -6.64
C CYS A 475 -17.31 -1.25 -8.16
N LYS A 476 -16.25 -1.87 -8.63
CA LYS A 476 -15.91 -1.92 -10.06
C LYS A 476 -16.96 -2.70 -10.86
N ASP A 477 -17.45 -3.82 -10.34
CA ASP A 477 -18.50 -4.61 -11.00
C ASP A 477 -19.85 -3.88 -11.00
N ALA A 478 -20.23 -3.27 -9.88
CA ALA A 478 -21.41 -2.40 -9.82
C ALA A 478 -21.30 -1.20 -10.77
N LEU A 479 -20.12 -0.57 -10.90
CA LEU A 479 -19.91 0.52 -11.88
C LEU A 479 -20.11 0.03 -13.31
N ALA A 480 -19.47 -1.09 -13.69
CA ALA A 480 -19.61 -1.66 -15.02
C ALA A 480 -21.08 -1.95 -15.36
N SER A 481 -21.78 -2.60 -14.43
CA SER A 481 -23.20 -2.91 -14.55
C SER A 481 -24.09 -1.65 -14.68
N ALA A 482 -23.77 -0.57 -13.97
CA ALA A 482 -24.49 0.70 -14.10
C ALA A 482 -24.25 1.38 -15.47
N VAL A 483 -23.00 1.33 -15.94
CA VAL A 483 -22.62 1.89 -17.26
C VAL A 483 -23.27 1.15 -18.40
N GLU A 484 -23.37 -0.17 -18.34
CA GLU A 484 -24.01 -0.99 -19.39
C GLU A 484 -25.49 -0.63 -19.62
N ILE A 485 -26.24 -0.26 -18.58
CA ILE A 485 -27.66 0.11 -18.71
C ILE A 485 -27.86 1.60 -19.00
N ALA A 486 -26.80 2.40 -18.92
CA ALA A 486 -26.91 3.84 -19.02
C ALA A 486 -27.18 4.30 -20.47
N THR A 487 -28.21 5.10 -20.63
CA THR A 487 -28.58 5.71 -21.89
C THR A 487 -28.51 7.22 -21.76
N PRO A 488 -27.76 7.92 -22.63
CA PRO A 488 -27.68 9.37 -22.61
C PRO A 488 -29.07 10.03 -22.81
N PRO A 489 -29.33 11.20 -22.22
CA PRO A 489 -30.51 11.99 -22.54
C PRO A 489 -30.46 12.48 -23.96
N ALA A 490 -31.63 12.64 -24.60
CA ALA A 490 -31.72 13.21 -25.93
C ALA A 490 -31.07 14.62 -25.96
N LYS A 491 -30.27 14.91 -26.99
CA LYS A 491 -29.70 16.24 -27.18
C LYS A 491 -30.85 17.27 -27.35
N SER A 492 -30.77 18.38 -26.64
CA SER A 492 -31.73 19.45 -26.82
C SER A 492 -31.59 20.04 -28.22
N ILE A 493 -32.71 20.41 -28.85
CA ILE A 493 -32.72 20.96 -30.22
C ILE A 493 -31.77 22.18 -30.33
N GLY A 494 -31.62 22.98 -29.24
CA GLY A 494 -30.70 24.12 -29.19
C GLY A 494 -29.21 23.74 -29.18
N SER A 495 -28.82 22.59 -28.60
CA SER A 495 -27.43 22.09 -28.64
C SER A 495 -27.11 21.46 -30.00
N ALA A 496 -28.05 20.71 -30.59
CA ALA A 496 -27.91 20.14 -31.93
C ALA A 496 -27.75 21.22 -33.03
N MET A 497 -28.44 22.35 -32.91
CA MET A 497 -28.22 23.51 -33.80
C MET A 497 -26.83 24.14 -33.61
N LYS A 498 -26.33 24.30 -32.39
CA LYS A 498 -24.97 24.82 -32.14
C LYS A 498 -23.89 23.92 -32.71
N ASP A 499 -24.02 22.62 -32.56
CA ASP A 499 -23.08 21.63 -33.14
C ASP A 499 -23.12 21.65 -34.69
N PHE A 500 -24.30 21.86 -35.30
CA PHE A 500 -24.46 21.98 -36.75
C PHE A 500 -23.81 23.25 -37.29
N PHE A 501 -23.93 24.39 -36.61
CA PHE A 501 -23.31 25.66 -37.02
C PHE A 501 -21.80 25.73 -36.74
N ASN A 502 -21.28 24.91 -35.83
CA ASN A 502 -19.84 24.86 -35.48
C ASN A 502 -19.10 23.72 -36.22
N ALA A 503 -19.77 22.91 -37.01
CA ALA A 503 -19.11 21.88 -37.80
C ALA A 503 -18.18 22.55 -38.87
N PRO A 504 -16.89 22.16 -38.95
CA PRO A 504 -16.00 22.75 -39.95
C PRO A 504 -16.51 22.43 -41.33
N THR A 505 -16.77 23.46 -42.12
CA THR A 505 -17.15 23.37 -43.53
C THR A 505 -16.04 22.66 -44.31
N GLN A 506 -16.25 21.42 -44.70
CA GLN A 506 -15.39 20.76 -45.68
C GLN A 506 -15.54 21.47 -47.02
N THR A 507 -14.62 22.36 -47.34
CA THR A 507 -14.47 22.87 -48.70
C THR A 507 -13.93 21.75 -49.57
N SER A 508 -14.83 21.13 -50.35
CA SER A 508 -14.46 20.23 -51.45
C SER A 508 -13.67 21.03 -52.49
N ARG A 509 -12.37 20.82 -52.57
CA ARG A 509 -11.57 21.22 -53.74
C ARG A 509 -11.86 20.23 -54.87
N PHE A 510 -12.82 20.54 -55.71
CA PHE A 510 -12.83 19.99 -57.06
C PHE A 510 -11.80 20.79 -57.89
N GLY A 511 -10.65 20.19 -58.10
CA GLY A 511 -9.67 20.65 -59.09
C GLY A 511 -10.13 20.21 -60.46
N ALA A 512 -10.53 21.16 -61.28
CA ALA A 512 -10.68 20.93 -62.71
C ALA A 512 -9.29 20.94 -63.34
N SER A 513 -8.94 19.84 -64.01
CA SER A 513 -7.79 19.74 -64.92
C SER A 513 -8.18 20.29 -66.28
N TYR A 514 -7.38 21.18 -66.83
CA TYR A 514 -7.07 21.35 -68.27
C TYR A 514 -5.57 21.30 -68.41
#